data_eb5455e9b52979183373a7922e9b228f
#
_entry.id   eb5455e9b52979183373a7922e9b228f
#
_cell.length_a   1.000
_cell.length_b   1.000
_cell.length_c   1.000
_cell.angle_alpha   90.00
_cell.angle_beta   90.00
_cell.angle_gamma   90.00
#
_symmetry.space_group_name_H-M   'P 1'
#
loop_
_entity.id
_entity.type
_entity.pdbx_description
1 polymer ?
#
loop_
_entity_poly.entity_id
_entity_poly.type
_entity_poly.pdbx_seq_one_letter_code
_entity_poly.pdbx_strand_id
1 'polypeptide(L)'
;VKDSVWFTYKARIQANNRLDWLDFHSQMLLVWYAILSATLGVLTIRYEHLLGPNTDIMATVLSIALLGFSLAVTNRDFRVRAMLMRKNYLQLQALYRELSLGTAPTPLQTKQYDELLAECENHREIDDRIARVFATGLTSRKPTAFENCYAISWLGARLIITVALYVLPLAVGLLTWMC
;
A
#
# COMPACT_ATOMS: atom_id res chain seq x y z
N VAL A 1 -20.78 -11.07 -17.58
CA VAL A 1 -20.99 -10.67 -16.16
C VAL A 1 -20.14 -11.54 -15.22
N LYS A 2 -20.29 -12.89 -15.23
CA LYS A 2 -19.55 -13.79 -14.30
C LYS A 2 -18.03 -13.57 -14.32
N ASP A 3 -17.42 -13.53 -15.50
CA ASP A 3 -15.97 -13.29 -15.63
C ASP A 3 -15.58 -11.88 -15.19
N SER A 4 -16.39 -10.87 -15.50
CA SER A 4 -16.17 -9.49 -15.06
C SER A 4 -16.19 -9.41 -13.53
N VAL A 5 -17.17 -10.04 -12.87
CA VAL A 5 -17.25 -10.11 -11.40
C VAL A 5 -16.01 -10.80 -10.83
N TRP A 6 -15.55 -11.91 -11.44
CA TRP A 6 -14.36 -12.63 -11.00
C TRP A 6 -13.11 -11.75 -11.07
N PHE A 7 -12.86 -11.10 -12.20
CA PHE A 7 -11.71 -10.21 -12.36
C PHE A 7 -11.76 -9.05 -11.38
N THR A 8 -12.94 -8.41 -11.22
CA THR A 8 -13.11 -7.27 -10.33
C THR A 8 -12.82 -7.65 -8.88
N TYR A 9 -13.36 -8.75 -8.36
CA TYR A 9 -13.11 -9.11 -6.96
C TYR A 9 -11.64 -9.53 -6.74
N LYS A 10 -11.00 -10.19 -7.71
CA LYS A 10 -9.56 -10.53 -7.62
C LYS A 10 -8.67 -9.28 -7.62
N ALA A 11 -8.96 -8.31 -8.49
CA ALA A 11 -8.25 -7.03 -8.52
C ALA A 11 -8.48 -6.23 -7.22
N ARG A 12 -9.69 -6.24 -6.66
CA ARG A 12 -10.00 -5.57 -5.38
C ARG A 12 -9.35 -6.23 -4.17
N ILE A 13 -9.10 -7.54 -4.18
CA ILE A 13 -8.26 -8.20 -3.18
C ILE A 13 -6.84 -7.62 -3.23
N GLN A 14 -6.26 -7.45 -4.42
CA GLN A 14 -4.91 -6.86 -4.53
C GLN A 14 -4.89 -5.38 -4.14
N ALA A 15 -5.94 -4.63 -4.44
CA ALA A 15 -6.09 -3.26 -3.99
C ALA A 15 -6.15 -3.16 -2.45
N ASN A 16 -6.92 -4.05 -1.78
CA ASN A 16 -6.93 -4.15 -0.33
C ASN A 16 -5.53 -4.45 0.22
N ASN A 17 -4.85 -5.47 -0.29
CA ASN A 17 -3.51 -5.84 0.16
C ASN A 17 -2.50 -4.70 -0.02
N ARG A 18 -2.62 -3.91 -1.09
CA ARG A 18 -1.79 -2.72 -1.31
C ARG A 18 -2.09 -1.62 -0.30
N LEU A 19 -3.36 -1.37 0.01
CA LEU A 19 -3.79 -0.35 0.98
C LEU A 19 -3.39 -0.75 2.41
N ASP A 20 -3.57 -2.02 2.80
CA ASP A 20 -3.12 -2.54 4.10
C ASP A 20 -1.60 -2.43 4.26
N TRP A 21 -0.85 -2.75 3.20
CA TRP A 21 0.60 -2.55 3.19
C TRP A 21 0.99 -1.08 3.40
N LEU A 22 0.33 -0.16 2.69
CA LEU A 22 0.59 1.28 2.83
C LEU A 22 0.23 1.78 4.22
N ASP A 23 -0.90 1.34 4.78
CA ASP A 23 -1.31 1.68 6.14
C ASP A 23 -0.26 1.22 7.16
N PHE A 24 0.08 -0.08 7.13
CA PHE A 24 1.03 -0.67 8.07
C PHE A 24 2.41 0.01 8.00
N HIS A 25 3.00 0.09 6.81
CA HIS A 25 4.36 0.62 6.70
C HIS A 25 4.44 2.13 6.91
N SER A 26 3.41 2.90 6.51
CA SER A 26 3.41 4.34 6.80
C SER A 26 3.34 4.62 8.30
N GLN A 27 2.50 3.91 9.05
CA GLN A 27 2.41 4.03 10.50
C GLN A 27 3.70 3.56 11.19
N MET A 28 4.26 2.42 10.79
CA MET A 28 5.52 1.92 11.34
C MET A 28 6.70 2.87 11.07
N LEU A 29 6.77 3.46 9.87
CA LEU A 29 7.78 4.47 9.55
C LEU A 29 7.61 5.73 10.40
N LEU A 30 6.40 6.21 10.64
CA LEU A 30 6.15 7.34 11.53
C LEU A 30 6.66 7.07 12.94
N VAL A 31 6.37 5.90 13.51
CA VAL A 31 6.86 5.49 14.83
C VAL A 31 8.39 5.39 14.83
N TRP A 32 8.97 4.76 13.79
CA TRP A 32 10.41 4.61 13.64
C TRP A 32 11.14 5.95 13.60
N TYR A 33 10.70 6.87 12.76
CA TYR A 33 11.29 8.21 12.66
C TYR A 33 11.05 9.06 13.91
N ALA A 34 9.92 8.89 14.58
CA ALA A 34 9.66 9.57 15.85
C ALA A 34 10.62 9.12 16.96
N ILE A 35 10.89 7.79 17.06
CA ILE A 35 11.87 7.24 18.00
C ILE A 35 13.28 7.77 17.68
N LEU A 36 13.67 7.76 16.41
CA LEU A 36 14.99 8.28 16.00
C LEU A 36 15.13 9.78 16.27
N SER A 37 14.10 10.57 15.99
CA SER A 37 14.09 12.01 16.27
C SER A 37 14.18 12.30 17.77
N ALA A 38 13.42 11.57 18.59
CA ALA A 38 13.48 11.70 20.05
C ALA A 38 14.85 11.29 20.59
N THR A 39 15.40 10.19 20.10
CA THR A 39 16.74 9.70 20.49
C THR A 39 17.81 10.74 20.12
N LEU A 40 17.77 11.28 18.91
CA LEU A 40 18.68 12.34 18.48
C LEU A 40 18.55 13.57 19.38
N GLY A 41 17.33 14.01 19.69
CA GLY A 41 17.10 15.13 20.61
C GLY A 41 17.68 14.94 22.00
N VAL A 42 17.58 13.73 22.55
CA VAL A 42 18.19 13.41 23.87
C VAL A 42 19.73 13.37 23.78
N LEU A 43 20.28 12.80 22.72
CA LEU A 43 21.73 12.71 22.54
C LEU A 43 22.38 14.09 22.33
N THR A 44 21.71 15.01 21.64
CA THR A 44 22.22 16.37 21.41
C THR A 44 22.35 17.20 22.70
N ILE A 45 21.61 16.86 23.77
CA ILE A 45 21.79 17.51 25.09
C ILE A 45 23.19 17.19 25.65
N ARG A 46 23.70 16.00 25.39
CA ARG A 46 25.05 15.57 25.89
C ARG A 46 26.17 15.82 24.89
N TYR A 47 25.85 15.68 23.61
CA TYR A 47 26.81 15.75 22.50
C TYR A 47 26.30 16.77 21.46
N GLU A 48 26.60 18.07 21.66
CA GLU A 48 26.06 19.18 20.84
C GLU A 48 26.34 19.04 19.34
N HIS A 49 27.46 18.40 18.99
CA HIS A 49 27.92 18.24 17.60
C HIS A 49 27.92 16.78 17.12
N LEU A 50 26.96 15.96 17.58
CA LEU A 50 26.91 14.52 17.27
C LEU A 50 26.94 14.22 15.76
N LEU A 51 26.24 15.04 14.96
CA LEU A 51 26.17 14.92 13.51
C LEU A 51 26.89 16.10 12.78
N GLY A 52 27.86 16.74 13.48
CA GLY A 52 28.57 17.90 12.97
C GLY A 52 28.05 19.24 13.50
N PRO A 53 28.58 20.36 13.00
CA PRO A 53 28.32 21.72 13.54
C PRO A 53 26.85 22.18 13.40
N ASN A 54 26.06 21.55 12.51
CA ASN A 54 24.67 21.92 12.23
C ASN A 54 23.66 20.87 12.78
N THR A 55 24.02 20.13 13.82
CA THR A 55 23.18 19.05 14.38
C THR A 55 21.82 19.54 14.84
N ASP A 56 21.73 20.72 15.44
CA ASP A 56 20.50 21.40 15.89
C ASP A 56 19.54 21.72 14.72
N ILE A 57 20.10 22.25 13.63
CA ILE A 57 19.33 22.55 12.42
C ILE A 57 18.81 21.27 11.81
N MET A 58 19.62 20.22 11.69
CA MET A 58 19.21 18.93 11.14
C MET A 58 18.11 18.28 11.99
N ALA A 59 18.23 18.31 13.32
CA ALA A 59 17.22 17.79 14.23
C ALA A 59 15.88 18.54 14.09
N THR A 60 15.94 19.86 13.96
CA THR A 60 14.76 20.72 13.77
C THR A 60 14.07 20.44 12.43
N VAL A 61 14.82 20.39 11.33
CA VAL A 61 14.29 20.07 9.99
C VAL A 61 13.66 18.69 9.96
N LEU A 62 14.30 17.69 10.57
CA LEU A 62 13.74 16.33 10.68
C LEU A 62 12.41 16.32 11.42
N SER A 63 12.30 17.05 12.52
CA SER A 63 11.06 17.13 13.31
C SER A 63 9.91 17.80 12.54
N ILE A 64 10.19 18.87 11.80
CA ILE A 64 9.21 19.55 10.93
C ILE A 64 8.78 18.62 9.79
N ALA A 65 9.74 17.94 9.14
CA ALA A 65 9.45 17.01 8.07
C ALA A 65 8.59 15.82 8.56
N LEU A 66 8.88 15.31 9.75
CA LEU A 66 8.09 14.24 10.38
C LEU A 66 6.65 14.68 10.65
N LEU A 67 6.44 15.89 11.15
CA LEU A 67 5.11 16.46 11.36
C LEU A 67 4.34 16.58 10.03
N GLY A 68 4.97 17.15 9.00
CA GLY A 68 4.36 17.27 7.67
C GLY A 68 4.00 15.92 7.05
N PHE A 69 4.88 14.93 7.19
CA PHE A 69 4.64 13.57 6.70
C PHE A 69 3.50 12.89 7.48
N SER A 70 3.44 13.07 8.82
CA SER A 70 2.36 12.55 9.65
C SER A 70 1.00 13.07 9.22
N LEU A 71 0.88 14.37 8.97
CA LEU A 71 -0.35 14.97 8.46
C LEU A 71 -0.72 14.43 7.07
N ALA A 72 0.26 14.28 6.18
CA ALA A 72 0.04 13.75 4.84
C ALA A 72 -0.46 12.29 4.87
N VAL A 73 0.10 11.44 5.75
CA VAL A 73 -0.33 10.04 5.92
C VAL A 73 -1.74 9.97 6.49
N THR A 74 -2.04 10.77 7.52
CA THR A 74 -3.36 10.82 8.15
C THR A 74 -4.45 11.19 7.14
N ASN A 75 -4.19 12.16 6.25
CA ASN A 75 -5.14 12.57 5.22
C ASN A 75 -5.36 11.54 4.09
N ARG A 76 -4.57 10.47 4.03
CA ARG A 76 -4.73 9.42 2.98
C ARG A 76 -5.76 8.36 3.33
N ASP A 77 -6.14 8.24 4.60
CA ASP A 77 -7.15 7.29 5.11
C ASP A 77 -6.98 5.85 4.59
N PHE A 78 -5.73 5.37 4.50
CA PHE A 78 -5.42 4.06 3.92
C PHE A 78 -6.21 2.94 4.58
N ARG A 79 -6.36 2.99 5.91
CA ARG A 79 -7.09 1.98 6.69
C ARG A 79 -8.58 1.93 6.35
N VAL A 80 -9.24 3.10 6.28
CA VAL A 80 -10.67 3.17 5.94
C VAL A 80 -10.90 2.68 4.52
N ARG A 81 -10.05 3.10 3.58
CA ARG A 81 -10.12 2.67 2.17
C ARG A 81 -9.88 1.15 2.05
N ALA A 82 -8.94 0.58 2.80
CA ALA A 82 -8.70 -0.86 2.82
C ALA A 82 -9.93 -1.62 3.35
N MET A 83 -10.55 -1.16 4.44
CA MET A 83 -11.77 -1.78 4.98
C MET A 83 -12.94 -1.71 4.00
N LEU A 84 -13.15 -0.59 3.31
CA LEU A 84 -14.19 -0.46 2.29
C LEU A 84 -13.93 -1.41 1.11
N MET A 85 -12.68 -1.48 0.65
CA MET A 85 -12.28 -2.40 -0.40
C MET A 85 -12.50 -3.87 0.01
N ARG A 86 -12.17 -4.21 1.28
CA ARG A 86 -12.41 -5.54 1.84
C ARG A 86 -13.88 -5.90 1.87
N LYS A 87 -14.72 -5.02 2.40
CA LYS A 87 -16.18 -5.22 2.41
C LYS A 87 -16.69 -5.51 1.01
N ASN A 88 -16.28 -4.68 0.06
CA ASN A 88 -16.75 -4.75 -1.32
C ASN A 88 -16.29 -6.03 -2.04
N TYR A 89 -15.01 -6.46 -1.91
CA TYR A 89 -14.60 -7.70 -2.57
C TYR A 89 -15.28 -8.94 -1.96
N LEU A 90 -15.64 -8.93 -0.68
CA LEU A 90 -16.41 -10.03 -0.08
C LEU A 90 -17.83 -10.11 -0.65
N GLN A 91 -18.48 -8.98 -0.89
CA GLN A 91 -19.80 -8.92 -1.54
C GLN A 91 -19.71 -9.40 -2.99
N LEU A 92 -18.70 -8.94 -3.75
CA LEU A 92 -18.45 -9.43 -5.11
C LEU A 92 -18.16 -10.93 -5.15
N GLN A 93 -17.43 -11.45 -4.16
CA GLN A 93 -17.16 -12.89 -4.06
C GLN A 93 -18.44 -13.69 -3.76
N ALA A 94 -19.37 -13.15 -2.97
CA ALA A 94 -20.67 -13.75 -2.73
C ALA A 94 -21.48 -13.79 -4.04
N LEU A 95 -21.58 -12.66 -4.74
CA LEU A 95 -22.23 -12.56 -6.05
C LEU A 95 -21.62 -13.53 -7.08
N TYR A 96 -20.29 -13.66 -7.12
CA TYR A 96 -19.61 -14.62 -8.00
C TYR A 96 -20.01 -16.07 -7.70
N ARG A 97 -20.14 -16.43 -6.42
CA ARG A 97 -20.60 -17.77 -6.02
C ARG A 97 -22.01 -18.04 -6.50
N GLU A 98 -22.93 -17.09 -6.32
CA GLU A 98 -24.32 -17.19 -6.83
C GLU A 98 -24.37 -17.37 -8.35
N LEU A 99 -23.60 -16.53 -9.09
CA LEU A 99 -23.47 -16.64 -10.55
C LEU A 99 -22.83 -17.94 -11.01
N SER A 100 -22.10 -18.62 -10.15
CA SER A 100 -21.46 -19.90 -10.47
C SER A 100 -22.41 -21.09 -10.30
N LEU A 101 -23.47 -20.94 -9.55
CA LEU A 101 -24.52 -21.94 -9.36
C LEU A 101 -25.62 -21.86 -10.43
N GLY A 102 -25.80 -20.69 -11.06
CA GLY A 102 -26.81 -20.45 -12.09
C GLY A 102 -26.28 -20.71 -13.51
N THR A 103 -27.22 -20.89 -14.44
CA THR A 103 -26.90 -21.11 -15.86
C THR A 103 -26.69 -19.81 -16.64
N ALA A 104 -27.39 -18.73 -16.24
CA ALA A 104 -27.29 -17.39 -16.86
C ALA A 104 -27.47 -16.30 -15.78
N PRO A 105 -26.79 -15.14 -15.91
CA PRO A 105 -26.99 -14.00 -15.03
C PRO A 105 -28.40 -13.43 -15.15
N THR A 106 -29.04 -13.14 -14.02
CA THR A 106 -30.33 -12.46 -14.00
C THR A 106 -30.15 -10.94 -14.11
N PRO A 107 -31.15 -10.17 -14.59
CA PRO A 107 -31.10 -8.70 -14.60
C PRO A 107 -30.84 -8.11 -13.20
N LEU A 108 -31.36 -8.76 -12.15
CA LEU A 108 -31.15 -8.35 -10.76
C LEU A 108 -29.67 -8.48 -10.34
N GLN A 109 -29.02 -9.58 -10.68
CA GLN A 109 -27.60 -9.81 -10.40
C GLN A 109 -26.70 -8.86 -11.18
N THR A 110 -27.08 -8.48 -12.39
CA THR A 110 -26.36 -7.48 -13.17
C THR A 110 -26.44 -6.11 -12.49
N LYS A 111 -27.66 -5.71 -12.07
CA LYS A 111 -27.87 -4.47 -11.32
C LYS A 111 -27.10 -4.45 -10.00
N GLN A 112 -27.12 -5.54 -9.25
CA GLN A 112 -26.34 -5.70 -8.02
C GLN A 112 -24.83 -5.54 -8.26
N TYR A 113 -24.30 -6.08 -9.37
CA TYR A 113 -22.91 -5.88 -9.74
C TYR A 113 -22.59 -4.40 -10.00
N ASP A 114 -23.45 -3.68 -10.72
CA ASP A 114 -23.27 -2.25 -11.01
C ASP A 114 -23.30 -1.41 -9.71
N GLU A 115 -24.20 -1.75 -8.78
CA GLU A 115 -24.28 -1.12 -7.45
C GLU A 115 -22.98 -1.35 -6.64
N LEU A 116 -22.48 -2.59 -6.64
CA LEU A 116 -21.21 -2.93 -5.98
C LEU A 116 -20.00 -2.23 -6.62
N LEU A 117 -20.02 -1.97 -7.93
CA LEU A 117 -18.96 -1.20 -8.58
C LEU A 117 -18.91 0.25 -8.08
N ALA A 118 -20.07 0.85 -7.79
CA ALA A 118 -20.19 2.22 -7.33
C ALA A 118 -19.92 2.41 -5.81
N GLU A 119 -19.92 1.33 -5.02
CA GLU A 119 -19.86 1.40 -3.55
C GLU A 119 -18.48 1.87 -3.02
N CYS A 120 -17.39 1.62 -3.74
CA CYS A 120 -16.05 2.02 -3.35
C CYS A 120 -15.21 2.50 -4.54
N GLU A 121 -14.05 3.09 -4.25
CA GLU A 121 -13.09 3.50 -5.28
C GLU A 121 -12.70 2.32 -6.20
N ASN A 122 -12.32 2.64 -7.43
CA ASN A 122 -11.88 1.60 -8.36
C ASN A 122 -10.45 1.11 -8.00
N HIS A 123 -10.19 -0.16 -8.29
CA HIS A 123 -8.83 -0.70 -8.21
C HIS A 123 -7.93 -0.05 -9.26
N ARG A 124 -6.62 -0.02 -9.04
CA ARG A 124 -5.63 0.48 -9.99
C ARG A 124 -5.28 -0.61 -11.01
N GLU A 125 -4.77 -0.20 -12.15
CA GLU A 125 -4.29 -1.11 -13.19
C GLU A 125 -3.26 -2.12 -12.67
N ILE A 126 -2.39 -1.69 -11.76
CA ILE A 126 -1.40 -2.59 -11.14
C ILE A 126 -2.06 -3.69 -10.32
N ASP A 127 -3.17 -3.41 -9.62
CA ASP A 127 -3.90 -4.40 -8.83
C ASP A 127 -4.50 -5.48 -9.74
N ASP A 128 -5.04 -5.09 -10.91
CA ASP A 128 -5.52 -6.02 -11.94
C ASP A 128 -4.39 -6.87 -12.52
N ARG A 129 -3.25 -6.26 -12.85
CA ARG A 129 -2.07 -6.99 -13.38
C ARG A 129 -1.52 -8.00 -12.36
N ILE A 130 -1.39 -7.61 -11.09
CA ILE A 130 -0.97 -8.52 -10.01
C ILE A 130 -1.99 -9.65 -9.85
N ALA A 131 -3.30 -9.34 -9.89
CA ALA A 131 -4.34 -10.36 -9.83
C ALA A 131 -4.23 -11.37 -10.99
N ARG A 132 -3.96 -10.91 -12.22
CA ARG A 132 -3.79 -11.78 -13.39
C ARG A 132 -2.56 -12.69 -13.29
N VAL A 133 -1.46 -12.19 -12.73
CA VAL A 133 -0.20 -12.94 -12.59
C VAL A 133 -0.28 -13.99 -11.49
N PHE A 134 -0.87 -13.66 -10.36
CA PHE A 134 -0.83 -14.52 -9.17
C PHE A 134 -2.14 -15.23 -8.84
N ALA A 135 -3.27 -14.87 -9.45
CA ALA A 135 -4.53 -15.56 -9.18
C ALA A 135 -4.57 -16.92 -9.87
N THR A 136 -4.97 -17.93 -9.10
CA THR A 136 -5.28 -19.28 -9.60
C THR A 136 -6.68 -19.31 -10.22
N GLY A 137 -6.88 -20.13 -11.25
CA GLY A 137 -8.20 -20.33 -11.87
C GLY A 137 -8.52 -19.37 -13.03
N LEU A 138 -7.51 -18.71 -13.61
CA LEU A 138 -7.65 -17.96 -14.87
C LEU A 138 -7.95 -18.91 -16.02
N THR A 139 -9.16 -18.81 -16.58
CA THR A 139 -9.60 -19.63 -17.72
C THR A 139 -9.60 -18.85 -19.04
N SER A 140 -9.67 -17.52 -19.00
CA SER A 140 -9.86 -16.68 -20.18
C SER A 140 -8.58 -16.39 -20.96
N ARG A 141 -7.46 -16.14 -20.29
CA ARG A 141 -6.13 -15.98 -20.92
C ARG A 141 -5.01 -16.15 -19.90
N LYS A 142 -3.84 -16.59 -20.36
CA LYS A 142 -2.60 -16.58 -19.56
C LYS A 142 -2.02 -15.16 -19.50
N PRO A 143 -1.38 -14.77 -18.37
CA PRO A 143 -0.68 -13.49 -18.29
C PRO A 143 0.47 -13.45 -19.33
N THR A 144 0.69 -12.27 -19.90
CA THR A 144 1.80 -12.05 -20.84
C THR A 144 3.13 -11.94 -20.10
N ALA A 145 4.26 -12.16 -20.81
CA ALA A 145 5.59 -11.95 -20.23
C ALA A 145 5.78 -10.51 -19.70
N PHE A 146 5.20 -9.53 -20.40
CA PHE A 146 5.22 -8.13 -19.99
C PHE A 146 4.45 -7.92 -18.66
N GLU A 147 3.26 -8.49 -18.52
CA GLU A 147 2.46 -8.40 -17.29
C GLU A 147 3.20 -9.03 -16.10
N ASN A 148 3.86 -10.18 -16.31
CA ASN A 148 4.68 -10.85 -15.31
C ASN A 148 5.86 -9.95 -14.87
N CYS A 149 6.65 -9.46 -15.84
CA CYS A 149 7.79 -8.60 -15.56
C CYS A 149 7.36 -7.33 -14.82
N TYR A 150 6.30 -6.67 -15.28
CA TYR A 150 5.79 -5.44 -14.66
C TYR A 150 5.30 -5.67 -13.23
N ALA A 151 4.53 -6.73 -12.97
CA ALA A 151 4.02 -7.03 -11.63
C ALA A 151 5.17 -7.36 -10.65
N ILE A 152 6.15 -8.16 -11.07
CA ILE A 152 7.31 -8.52 -10.25
C ILE A 152 8.18 -7.29 -10.00
N SER A 153 8.47 -6.47 -11.02
CA SER A 153 9.25 -5.23 -10.88
C SER A 153 8.57 -4.24 -9.92
N TRP A 154 7.25 -4.09 -10.01
CA TRP A 154 6.48 -3.25 -9.10
C TRP A 154 6.58 -3.72 -7.64
N LEU A 155 6.39 -5.02 -7.40
CA LEU A 155 6.49 -5.59 -6.05
C LEU A 155 7.91 -5.47 -5.50
N GLY A 156 8.94 -5.72 -6.35
CA GLY A 156 10.34 -5.53 -6.01
C GLY A 156 10.67 -4.07 -5.68
N ALA A 157 10.26 -3.13 -6.52
CA ALA A 157 10.46 -1.69 -6.29
C ALA A 157 9.79 -1.24 -4.99
N ARG A 158 8.56 -1.70 -4.73
CA ARG A 158 7.84 -1.41 -3.48
C ARG A 158 8.63 -1.88 -2.26
N LEU A 159 9.15 -3.11 -2.29
CA LEU A 159 9.94 -3.68 -1.21
C LEU A 159 11.24 -2.89 -1.01
N ILE A 160 11.98 -2.64 -2.09
CA ILE A 160 13.25 -1.89 -2.05
C ILE A 160 13.04 -0.49 -1.47
N ILE A 161 12.03 0.25 -1.94
CA ILE A 161 11.72 1.60 -1.43
C ILE A 161 11.37 1.53 0.06
N THR A 162 10.56 0.55 0.47
CA THR A 162 10.18 0.39 1.88
C THR A 162 11.41 0.12 2.76
N VAL A 163 12.27 -0.82 2.36
CA VAL A 163 13.52 -1.12 3.09
C VAL A 163 14.44 0.10 3.12
N ALA A 164 14.61 0.78 1.98
CA ALA A 164 15.42 1.99 1.90
C ALA A 164 14.95 3.07 2.87
N LEU A 165 13.63 3.28 3.02
CA LEU A 165 13.08 4.25 3.97
C LEU A 165 13.41 3.89 5.44
N TYR A 166 13.45 2.62 5.81
CA TYR A 166 13.87 2.21 7.16
C TYR A 166 15.37 2.38 7.41
N VAL A 167 16.20 2.12 6.40
CA VAL A 167 17.66 2.13 6.52
C VAL A 167 18.25 3.54 6.35
N LEU A 168 17.61 4.40 5.55
CA LEU A 168 18.12 5.72 5.19
C LEU A 168 18.58 6.57 6.38
N PRO A 169 17.80 6.73 7.47
CA PRO A 169 18.22 7.57 8.59
C PRO A 169 19.47 7.02 9.29
N LEU A 170 19.60 5.69 9.39
CA LEU A 170 20.78 5.05 9.98
C LEU A 170 22.03 5.23 9.08
N ALA A 171 21.85 5.10 7.77
CA ALA A 171 22.93 5.32 6.81
C ALA A 171 23.41 6.78 6.83
N VAL A 172 22.51 7.74 6.86
CA VAL A 172 22.84 9.17 6.98
C VAL A 172 23.57 9.44 8.30
N GLY A 173 23.06 8.92 9.43
CA GLY A 173 23.69 9.09 10.74
C GLY A 173 25.11 8.50 10.79
N LEU A 174 25.32 7.32 10.19
CA LEU A 174 26.65 6.69 10.12
C LEU A 174 27.63 7.49 9.25
N LEU A 175 27.18 7.96 8.09
CA LEU A 175 28.00 8.76 7.19
C LEU A 175 28.43 10.09 7.82
N THR A 176 27.53 10.78 8.51
CA THR A 176 27.86 12.05 9.20
C THR A 176 28.76 11.83 10.41
N TRP A 177 28.73 10.67 11.05
CA TRP A 177 29.63 10.33 12.17
C TRP A 177 31.05 9.98 11.70
N MET A 178 31.18 9.46 10.46
CA MET A 178 32.49 9.09 9.88
C MET A 178 33.22 10.27 9.18
N CYS A 179 32.51 11.35 8.86
CA CYS A 179 33.10 12.57 8.28
C CYS A 179 33.43 13.63 9.31
#